data_dd1504c1eb2dcac5b2d6777adb5b04c6
#
_entry.id   dd1504c1eb2dcac5b2d6777adb5b04c6
#
_cell.length_a   1.000
_cell.length_b   1.000
_cell.length_c   1.000
_cell.angle_alpha   90.00
_cell.angle_beta   90.00
_cell.angle_gamma   90.00
#
_symmetry.space_group_name_H-M   'P 1'
#
loop_
_entity.id
_entity.type
_entity.pdbx_description
1 polymer ?
#
loop_
_entity_poly.entity_id
_entity_poly.type
_entity_poly.pdbx_seq_one_letter_code
_entity_poly.pdbx_strand_id
1 'polypeptide(L)'
;MKLKDNFFKPDRVEIAKGDKVLFRWRGSDLHNVAGKKPGSRKIAFASDFMTEGKYSHRFGRVGTWRLLCENHPRKMRMKVVVSAPG
;
A
#
# COMPACT_ATOMS: atom_id res chain seq x y z
N MET A 1 -5.63 4.64 -5.55
CA MET A 1 -5.46 4.61 -4.08
C MET A 1 -5.09 5.99 -3.58
N LYS A 2 -5.68 6.43 -2.54
CA LYS A 2 -5.40 7.76 -1.97
C LYS A 2 -4.89 7.61 -0.55
N LEU A 3 -3.78 8.29 -0.23
CA LEU A 3 -3.30 8.43 1.12
C LEU A 3 -3.80 9.77 1.63
N LYS A 4 -4.71 9.71 2.59
CA LYS A 4 -5.22 10.88 3.29
C LYS A 4 -4.59 10.93 4.67
N ASP A 5 -4.75 12.06 5.36
CA ASP A 5 -4.22 12.15 6.71
C ASP A 5 -4.83 11.05 7.56
N ASN A 6 -3.94 10.17 8.07
CA ASN A 6 -4.24 9.09 8.99
C ASN A 6 -5.02 7.89 8.42
N PHE A 7 -5.24 7.79 7.10
CA PHE A 7 -5.86 6.59 6.53
C PHE A 7 -5.61 6.43 5.03
N PHE A 8 -5.74 5.19 4.56
CA PHE A 8 -5.80 4.85 3.14
C PHE A 8 -7.25 4.75 2.70
N LYS A 9 -7.52 5.18 1.47
CA LYS A 9 -8.86 5.08 0.90
C LYS A 9 -8.78 4.53 -0.53
N PRO A 10 -9.40 3.39 -0.81
CA PRO A 10 -9.98 2.43 0.13
C PRO A 10 -8.90 1.72 0.95
N ASP A 11 -9.29 1.03 2.00
CA ASP A 11 -8.37 0.28 2.86
C ASP A 11 -8.20 -1.18 2.42
N ARG A 12 -8.85 -1.58 1.35
CA ARG A 12 -8.74 -2.90 0.76
C ARG A 12 -8.94 -2.83 -0.75
N VAL A 13 -8.07 -3.52 -1.47
CA VAL A 13 -8.14 -3.62 -2.94
C VAL A 13 -7.89 -5.07 -3.34
N GLU A 14 -8.63 -5.54 -4.33
CA GLU A 14 -8.44 -6.86 -4.91
C GLU A 14 -7.93 -6.70 -6.34
N ILE A 15 -6.81 -7.35 -6.66
CA ILE A 15 -6.17 -7.26 -7.97
C ILE A 15 -5.72 -8.63 -8.42
N ALA A 16 -5.34 -8.75 -9.70
CA ALA A 16 -4.73 -9.94 -10.25
C ALA A 16 -3.20 -9.85 -10.13
N LYS A 17 -2.56 -11.01 -10.04
CA LYS A 17 -1.11 -11.11 -10.03
C LYS A 17 -0.51 -10.34 -11.22
N GLY A 18 0.45 -9.48 -10.94
CA GLY A 18 1.11 -8.67 -11.95
C GLY A 18 0.51 -7.28 -12.15
N ASP A 19 -0.63 -7.00 -11.55
CA ASP A 19 -1.23 -5.67 -11.63
C ASP A 19 -0.45 -4.66 -10.81
N LYS A 20 -0.51 -3.40 -11.24
CA LYS A 20 0.05 -2.28 -10.51
C LYS A 20 -1.03 -1.59 -9.70
N VAL A 21 -0.69 -1.11 -8.52
CA VAL A 21 -1.53 -0.20 -7.74
C VAL A 21 -0.84 1.15 -7.69
N LEU A 22 -1.60 2.19 -8.01
CA LEU A 22 -1.11 3.57 -7.95
C LEU A 22 -1.60 4.21 -6.66
N PHE A 23 -0.65 4.74 -5.89
CA PHE A 23 -0.93 5.45 -4.64
C PHE A 23 -0.77 6.93 -4.87
N ARG A 24 -1.74 7.72 -4.42
CA ARG A 24 -1.70 9.19 -4.52
C ARG A 24 -1.82 9.80 -3.14
N TRP A 25 -0.99 10.78 -2.88
CA TRP A 25 -1.00 11.52 -1.62
C TRP A 25 -2.02 12.65 -1.69
N ARG A 26 -2.88 12.73 -0.67
CA ARG A 26 -3.95 13.71 -0.58
C ARG A 26 -4.08 14.30 0.81
N GLY A 27 -2.98 14.41 1.53
CA GLY A 27 -2.97 14.94 2.88
C GLY A 27 -1.99 16.08 3.02
N SER A 28 -1.90 16.63 4.22
CA SER A 28 -0.94 17.67 4.57
C SER A 28 0.25 17.12 5.34
N ASP A 29 0.14 15.93 5.94
CA ASP A 29 1.20 15.30 6.70
C ASP A 29 2.08 14.44 5.80
N LEU A 30 3.29 14.17 6.27
CA LEU A 30 4.19 13.23 5.59
C LEU A 30 3.70 11.79 5.78
N HIS A 31 3.50 11.09 4.67
CA HIS A 31 3.12 9.69 4.65
C HIS A 31 3.98 8.92 3.66
N ASN A 32 4.18 7.64 3.91
CA ASN A 32 4.73 6.73 2.93
C ASN A 32 3.84 5.50 2.80
N VAL A 33 4.13 4.67 1.81
CA VAL A 33 3.50 3.36 1.67
C VAL A 33 4.60 2.33 1.84
N ALA A 34 4.46 1.48 2.84
CA ALA A 34 5.36 0.36 3.05
C ALA A 34 4.55 -0.92 3.00
N GLY A 35 5.07 -1.94 2.34
CA GLY A 35 4.33 -3.17 2.13
C GLY A 35 5.08 -4.40 2.60
N LYS A 36 4.32 -5.34 3.16
CA LYS A 36 4.80 -6.64 3.61
C LYS A 36 4.22 -7.73 2.71
N LYS A 37 5.07 -8.67 2.30
CA LYS A 37 4.64 -9.83 1.52
C LYS A 37 3.66 -10.69 2.32
N PRO A 38 2.82 -11.48 1.65
CA PRO A 38 1.96 -12.44 2.34
C PRO A 38 2.76 -13.32 3.28
N GLY A 39 2.31 -13.40 4.53
CA GLY A 39 2.96 -14.23 5.55
C GLY A 39 4.27 -13.69 6.12
N SER A 40 4.70 -12.50 5.71
CA SER A 40 5.96 -11.92 6.18
C SER A 40 5.71 -10.70 7.08
N ARG A 41 6.59 -10.49 8.04
CA ARG A 41 6.57 -9.30 8.89
C ARG A 41 7.59 -8.25 8.43
N LYS A 42 8.41 -8.59 7.45
CA LYS A 42 9.44 -7.69 6.94
C LYS A 42 8.88 -6.79 5.85
N ILE A 43 9.35 -5.55 5.81
CA ILE A 43 9.01 -4.62 4.73
C ILE A 43 9.68 -5.11 3.45
N ALA A 44 8.86 -5.34 2.43
CA ALA A 44 9.34 -5.78 1.12
C ALA A 44 9.59 -4.61 0.18
N PHE A 45 8.82 -3.52 0.33
CA PHE A 45 9.01 -2.30 -0.44
C PHE A 45 8.51 -1.11 0.38
N ALA A 46 9.00 0.07 0.05
CA ALA A 46 8.54 1.30 0.68
C ALA A 46 8.76 2.48 -0.26
N SER A 47 7.80 3.40 -0.27
CA SER A 47 7.96 4.67 -0.95
C SER A 47 8.71 5.65 -0.06
N ASP A 48 9.13 6.78 -0.64
CA ASP A 48 9.60 7.91 0.13
C ASP A 48 8.45 8.53 0.92
N PHE A 49 8.78 9.26 1.98
CA PHE A 49 7.80 10.07 2.69
C PHE A 49 7.50 11.32 1.87
N MET A 50 6.22 11.58 1.62
CA MET A 50 5.77 12.70 0.80
C MET A 50 4.50 13.31 1.38
N THR A 51 4.25 14.58 1.05
CA THR A 51 2.97 15.22 1.34
C THR A 51 2.07 15.23 0.12
N GLU A 52 2.68 15.18 -1.07
CA GLU A 52 1.95 15.08 -2.34
C GLU A 52 2.79 14.25 -3.31
N GLY A 53 2.15 13.78 -4.37
CA GLY A 53 2.82 12.97 -5.37
C GLY A 53 2.15 11.62 -5.56
N LYS A 54 2.85 10.73 -6.22
CA LYS A 54 2.37 9.38 -6.50
C LYS A 54 3.49 8.36 -6.46
N TYR A 55 3.08 7.12 -6.22
CA TYR A 55 3.98 5.98 -6.17
C TYR A 55 3.20 4.78 -6.69
N SER A 56 3.82 3.93 -7.48
CA SER A 56 3.17 2.71 -7.94
C SER A 56 4.02 1.50 -7.60
N HIS A 57 3.35 0.38 -7.39
CA HIS A 57 4.01 -0.89 -7.12
C HIS A 57 3.26 -2.02 -7.84
N ARG A 58 4.02 -2.90 -8.49
CA ARG A 58 3.47 -4.09 -9.13
C ARG A 58 3.53 -5.25 -8.14
N PHE A 59 2.41 -5.93 -7.98
CA PHE A 59 2.29 -7.04 -7.03
C PHE A 59 2.41 -8.35 -7.80
N GLY A 60 3.56 -9.02 -7.68
CA GLY A 60 3.87 -10.22 -8.42
C GLY A 60 3.69 -11.53 -7.66
N ARG A 61 3.10 -11.49 -6.48
CA ARG A 61 2.90 -12.69 -5.65
C ARG A 61 1.47 -12.74 -5.14
N VAL A 62 0.84 -13.91 -5.34
CA VAL A 62 -0.52 -14.17 -4.86
C VAL A 62 -0.57 -14.19 -3.32
N GLY A 63 -1.63 -13.65 -2.76
CA GLY A 63 -1.86 -13.62 -1.32
C GLY A 63 -2.27 -12.23 -0.85
N THR A 64 -2.37 -12.08 0.45
CA THR A 64 -2.73 -10.81 1.07
C THR A 64 -1.48 -10.05 1.48
N TRP A 65 -1.25 -8.92 0.82
CA TRP A 65 -0.18 -7.98 1.17
C TRP A 65 -0.72 -7.00 2.18
N ARG A 66 0.07 -6.73 3.21
CA ARG A 66 -0.29 -5.77 4.25
C ARG A 66 0.55 -4.52 4.08
N LEU A 67 -0.13 -3.39 3.90
CA LEU A 67 0.51 -2.11 3.67
C LEU A 67 0.22 -1.19 4.84
N LEU A 68 1.15 -0.29 5.11
CA LEU A 68 1.02 0.66 6.20
C LEU A 68 1.80 1.93 5.88
N CYS A 69 1.50 2.99 6.62
CA CYS A 69 2.37 4.17 6.70
C CYS A 69 3.25 4.01 7.93
N GLU A 70 4.55 4.12 7.75
CA GLU A 70 5.50 3.89 8.85
C GLU A 70 5.44 4.96 9.94
N ASN A 71 4.91 6.15 9.63
CA ASN A 71 4.64 7.19 10.63
C ASN A 71 3.39 6.91 11.47
N HIS A 72 2.45 6.12 10.92
CA HIS A 72 1.17 5.83 11.57
C HIS A 72 0.84 4.34 11.43
N PRO A 73 1.69 3.44 11.95
CA PRO A 73 1.61 2.02 11.61
C PRO A 73 0.36 1.31 12.13
N ARG A 74 -0.36 1.91 13.05
CA ARG A 74 -1.60 1.32 13.58
C ARG A 74 -2.86 1.90 12.94
N LYS A 75 -2.82 3.17 12.55
CA LYS A 75 -3.97 3.88 11.98
C LYS A 75 -4.03 3.79 10.47
N MET A 76 -2.88 3.88 9.80
CA MET A 76 -2.80 3.85 8.34
C MET A 76 -2.40 2.47 7.88
N ARG A 77 -3.40 1.63 7.65
CA ARG A 77 -3.22 0.26 7.16
C ARG A 77 -4.16 -0.02 6.02
N MET A 78 -3.71 -0.85 5.09
CA MET A 78 -4.57 -1.39 4.05
C MET A 78 -4.12 -2.77 3.66
N LYS A 79 -5.00 -3.48 2.93
CA LYS A 79 -4.70 -4.79 2.37
C LYS A 79 -4.81 -4.73 0.86
N VAL A 80 -3.88 -5.39 0.20
CA VAL A 80 -3.97 -5.66 -1.24
C VAL A 80 -4.06 -7.17 -1.38
N VAL A 81 -5.19 -7.65 -1.86
CA VAL A 81 -5.43 -9.08 -2.07
C VAL A 81 -5.12 -9.38 -3.53
N VAL A 82 -4.10 -10.19 -3.75
CA VAL A 82 -3.63 -10.55 -5.08
C VAL A 82 -4.07 -11.96 -5.38
N SER A 83 -4.83 -12.11 -6.46
CA SER A 83 -5.35 -13.40 -6.91
C SER A 83 -4.59 -13.88 -8.13
N ALA A 84 -4.57 -15.19 -8.34
CA ALA A 84 -4.03 -15.75 -9.58
C ALA A 84 -4.90 -15.30 -10.75
N PRO A 85 -4.30 -15.06 -11.97
CA PRO A 85 -5.08 -14.76 -13.15
C PRO A 85 -5.99 -15.96 -13.44
N GLY A 86 -7.27 -15.69 -13.59
CA GLY A 86 -8.28 -16.72 -13.75
C GLY A 86 -8.40 -17.24 -15.17
#